data_7c01d6020e385f3f56823a75ab8efc9a
#
_entry.id   7c01d6020e385f3f56823a75ab8efc9a
#
_cell.length_a   1.000
_cell.length_b   1.000
_cell.length_c   1.000
_cell.angle_alpha   90.00
_cell.angle_beta   90.00
_cell.angle_gamma   90.00
#
_symmetry.space_group_name_H-M   'P 1'
#
loop_
_entity.id
_entity.type
_entity.pdbx_description
1 polymer ?
#
loop_
_entity_poly.entity_id
_entity_poly.type
_entity_poly.pdbx_seq_one_letter_code
_entity_poly.pdbx_strand_id
1 'polypeptide(L)'
;MPTFSSYNQAGLNQQFNPLLQNQGEFIQLVNCDSQPFGAKTKRPGYGTYLSSLGTTVDTLFTWQKNNGTQFWNYGAAGGSLFYSQQGTGAWTICGNGTITNGTVFNGVLEDTMVITTPTGTTRHTTDGTSFTDTTSAPVGGVGVVEYQNRIWIPGTSSSMFYSTTGTPTDWTSDSSSIAIPGAGKLLSGFKSQDRLIVTKNSGQMFRWDGFSLVDLATDLGPSSPRSITNVEDFRFYLNRRGYFGFGGGKPELISNQIQPQIYNNAGSGIAGTVFDNAPSGAYKYDVYTAVGTVTDDLTDETINNCIQKYNYQLDEWTNHNFANLPTAFNTYKDASGVEQFIFGDSTGQCYTYGGTNLNDNGAAITAVMQMFYHGGQPYNDKKWKKLWMFFNP
;
A
#
# COMPACT_ATOMS: atom_id res chain seq x y z
N MET A 1 40.46 18.53 13.85
CA MET A 1 39.01 18.38 13.90
C MET A 1 38.67 17.18 13.03
N PRO A 2 37.97 16.18 13.50
CA PRO A 2 37.52 15.14 12.61
C PRO A 2 36.47 15.73 11.67
N THR A 3 36.75 15.74 10.39
CA THR A 3 35.82 16.09 9.35
C THR A 3 34.81 14.94 9.24
N PHE A 4 33.58 15.17 9.62
CA PHE A 4 32.47 14.27 9.26
C PHE A 4 32.25 14.42 7.77
N SER A 5 32.73 13.50 6.99
CA SER A 5 32.22 13.30 5.64
C SER A 5 30.95 12.50 5.75
N SER A 6 29.80 13.17 5.77
CA SER A 6 28.48 12.56 5.70
C SER A 6 28.20 12.11 4.28
N TYR A 7 28.90 11.10 3.81
CA TYR A 7 28.62 10.49 2.53
C TYR A 7 27.70 9.28 2.79
N ASN A 8 26.53 9.29 2.17
CA ASN A 8 25.48 8.28 2.21
C ASN A 8 24.88 8.07 3.62
N GLN A 9 24.00 8.97 4.02
CA GLN A 9 23.09 8.67 5.11
C GLN A 9 22.14 7.59 4.60
N ALA A 10 22.32 6.38 5.07
CA ALA A 10 21.42 5.26 4.80
C ALA A 10 20.10 5.42 5.59
N GLY A 11 19.13 4.57 5.32
CA GLY A 11 17.86 4.58 6.02
C GLY A 11 17.92 3.96 7.43
N LEU A 12 16.75 3.63 7.93
CA LEU A 12 16.58 2.89 9.18
C LEU A 12 17.16 1.49 9.04
N ASN A 13 18.06 1.10 9.94
CA ASN A 13 18.60 -0.25 10.03
C ASN A 13 18.61 -0.71 11.49
N GLN A 14 17.84 -1.76 11.77
CA GLN A 14 17.69 -2.37 13.10
C GLN A 14 18.08 -3.85 13.10
N GLN A 15 18.64 -4.35 12.01
CA GLN A 15 18.94 -5.76 11.83
C GLN A 15 20.00 -6.29 12.80
N PHE A 16 20.94 -5.45 13.20
CA PHE A 16 22.13 -5.88 13.94
C PHE A 16 22.28 -5.12 15.25
N ASN A 17 23.11 -5.70 16.12
CA ASN A 17 23.66 -4.96 17.26
C ASN A 17 24.16 -3.59 16.76
N PRO A 18 23.78 -2.48 17.42
CA PRO A 18 24.20 -1.13 17.03
C PRO A 18 25.70 -0.96 16.77
N LEU A 19 26.54 -1.79 17.41
CA LEU A 19 27.99 -1.81 17.20
C LEU A 19 28.42 -2.33 15.81
N LEU A 20 27.53 -3.04 15.11
CA LEU A 20 27.80 -3.63 13.79
C LEU A 20 27.13 -2.86 12.64
N GLN A 21 26.38 -1.81 12.95
CA GLN A 21 25.77 -0.96 11.93
C GLN A 21 26.82 -0.16 11.16
N ASN A 22 26.53 0.10 9.89
CA ASN A 22 27.40 0.93 9.08
C ASN A 22 27.30 2.40 9.52
N GLN A 23 28.38 3.12 9.32
CA GLN A 23 28.38 4.55 9.56
C GLN A 23 27.37 5.26 8.64
N GLY A 24 26.45 6.02 9.21
CA GLY A 24 25.39 6.71 8.49
C GLY A 24 24.02 6.05 8.54
N GLU A 25 23.90 4.82 9.05
CA GLU A 25 22.62 4.18 9.32
C GLU A 25 21.98 4.70 10.62
N PHE A 26 20.67 4.70 10.65
CA PHE A 26 19.88 5.14 11.80
C PHE A 26 19.32 3.96 12.56
N ILE A 27 19.41 3.98 13.88
CA ILE A 27 18.71 3.02 14.76
C ILE A 27 17.26 3.43 14.96
N GLN A 28 16.96 4.74 14.86
CA GLN A 28 15.61 5.27 14.87
C GLN A 28 15.51 6.39 13.84
N LEU A 29 14.50 6.30 12.98
CA LEU A 29 14.20 7.29 11.96
C LEU A 29 12.68 7.42 11.84
N VAL A 30 12.14 8.49 12.42
CA VAL A 30 10.68 8.73 12.48
C VAL A 30 10.35 10.08 11.88
N ASN A 31 9.33 10.12 11.02
CA ASN A 31 8.85 11.32 10.33
C ASN A 31 9.93 12.06 9.52
N CYS A 32 10.85 11.29 8.95
CA CYS A 32 11.92 11.82 8.12
C CYS A 32 11.84 11.22 6.72
N ASP A 33 12.03 12.05 5.71
CA ASP A 33 12.12 11.64 4.31
C ASP A 33 13.56 11.76 3.81
N SER A 34 13.96 10.78 3.03
CA SER A 34 15.23 10.78 2.33
C SER A 34 15.14 11.68 1.10
N GLN A 35 16.13 12.52 0.94
CA GLN A 35 16.30 13.34 -0.24
C GLN A 35 17.42 12.78 -1.11
N PRO A 36 17.46 13.09 -2.40
CA PRO A 36 18.63 12.81 -3.23
C PRO A 36 19.91 13.29 -2.52
N PHE A 37 21.00 12.54 -2.65
CA PHE A 37 22.30 12.80 -2.00
C PHE A 37 22.36 12.56 -0.49
N GLY A 38 21.42 11.77 0.08
CA GLY A 38 21.50 11.30 1.47
C GLY A 38 21.03 12.28 2.53
N ALA A 39 20.56 13.46 2.17
CA ALA A 39 19.99 14.38 3.15
C ALA A 39 18.66 13.83 3.71
N LYS A 40 18.40 14.08 4.99
CA LYS A 40 17.12 13.77 5.65
C LYS A 40 16.37 15.07 5.93
N THR A 41 15.09 15.09 5.59
CA THR A 41 14.18 16.21 5.86
C THR A 41 13.00 15.71 6.65
N LYS A 42 12.36 16.60 7.39
CA LYS A 42 11.07 16.30 7.99
C LYS A 42 10.07 15.99 6.88
N ARG A 43 9.26 14.93 7.04
CA ARG A 43 8.21 14.61 6.09
C ARG A 43 7.20 15.75 5.96
N PRO A 44 6.51 15.90 4.81
CA PRO A 44 5.36 16.78 4.72
C PRO A 44 4.22 16.29 5.62
N GLY A 45 3.31 17.19 5.93
CA GLY A 45 2.08 16.87 6.61
C GLY A 45 0.95 16.49 5.63
N TYR A 46 -0.27 16.53 6.14
CA TYR A 46 -1.47 16.31 5.34
C TYR A 46 -2.59 17.26 5.79
N GLY A 47 -3.52 17.49 4.88
CA GLY A 47 -4.73 18.30 5.13
C GLY A 47 -5.99 17.53 4.73
N THR A 48 -7.14 18.04 5.15
CA THR A 48 -8.44 17.46 4.80
C THR A 48 -8.63 17.39 3.29
N TYR A 49 -9.08 16.23 2.80
CA TYR A 49 -9.53 16.00 1.44
C TYR A 49 -11.03 15.75 1.44
N LEU A 50 -11.81 16.67 0.90
CA LEU A 50 -13.27 16.63 0.84
C LEU A 50 -13.96 16.48 2.22
N SER A 51 -15.27 16.28 2.22
CA SER A 51 -16.05 15.99 3.43
C SER A 51 -15.79 14.58 3.95
N SER A 52 -16.20 14.30 5.19
CA SER A 52 -16.13 12.94 5.75
C SER A 52 -17.16 12.02 5.09
N LEU A 53 -16.79 10.73 4.97
CA LEU A 53 -17.67 9.63 4.59
C LEU A 53 -18.51 9.10 5.77
N GLY A 54 -18.28 9.62 6.97
CA GLY A 54 -19.09 9.35 8.17
C GLY A 54 -18.71 8.11 8.98
N THR A 55 -17.93 7.20 8.44
CA THR A 55 -17.46 5.97 9.11
C THR A 55 -16.15 5.51 8.46
N THR A 56 -15.50 4.50 9.03
CA THR A 56 -14.22 3.95 8.55
C THR A 56 -14.17 3.87 7.03
N VAL A 57 -13.12 4.43 6.44
CA VAL A 57 -12.83 4.33 5.01
C VAL A 57 -12.17 2.98 4.75
N ASP A 58 -12.90 2.07 4.13
CA ASP A 58 -12.43 0.71 3.90
C ASP A 58 -11.56 0.59 2.65
N THR A 59 -11.90 1.35 1.60
CA THR A 59 -11.17 1.33 0.32
C THR A 59 -11.25 2.70 -0.34
N LEU A 60 -10.15 3.11 -0.97
CA LEU A 60 -10.07 4.26 -1.87
C LEU A 60 -9.52 3.79 -3.20
N PHE A 61 -10.08 4.26 -4.30
CA PHE A 61 -9.56 3.99 -5.65
C PHE A 61 -10.00 5.08 -6.64
N THR A 62 -9.39 5.08 -7.81
CA THR A 62 -9.70 6.05 -8.87
C THR A 62 -9.97 5.33 -10.17
N TRP A 63 -10.92 5.83 -10.91
CA TRP A 63 -11.13 5.48 -12.30
C TRP A 63 -11.00 6.71 -13.20
N GLN A 64 -10.22 6.58 -14.24
CA GLN A 64 -10.04 7.58 -15.28
C GLN A 64 -10.45 6.99 -16.61
N LYS A 65 -11.25 7.71 -17.38
CA LYS A 65 -11.60 7.33 -18.75
C LYS A 65 -10.40 7.46 -19.68
N ASN A 66 -10.39 6.67 -20.75
CA ASN A 66 -9.34 6.67 -21.75
C ASN A 66 -9.15 8.03 -22.45
N ASN A 67 -10.20 8.87 -22.48
CA ASN A 67 -10.10 10.22 -23.00
C ASN A 67 -9.25 11.17 -22.12
N GLY A 68 -8.86 10.71 -20.91
CA GLY A 68 -8.00 11.44 -19.97
C GLY A 68 -8.64 12.67 -19.30
N THR A 69 -9.85 13.05 -19.71
CA THR A 69 -10.49 14.31 -19.25
C THR A 69 -11.44 14.13 -18.08
N GLN A 70 -11.88 12.91 -17.84
CA GLN A 70 -12.82 12.58 -16.77
C GLN A 70 -12.25 11.52 -15.87
N PHE A 71 -12.28 11.78 -14.57
CA PHE A 71 -11.94 10.81 -13.56
C PHE A 71 -12.86 10.93 -12.34
N TRP A 72 -13.00 9.85 -11.62
CA TRP A 72 -13.75 9.76 -10.37
C TRP A 72 -12.88 9.12 -9.31
N ASN A 73 -12.81 9.76 -8.16
CA ASN A 73 -12.29 9.16 -6.95
C ASN A 73 -13.43 8.49 -6.20
N TYR A 74 -13.22 7.28 -5.75
CA TYR A 74 -14.20 6.50 -5.01
C TYR A 74 -13.72 6.24 -3.60
N GLY A 75 -14.68 6.24 -2.66
CA GLY A 75 -14.48 5.83 -1.28
C GLY A 75 -15.55 4.83 -0.87
N ALA A 76 -15.14 3.71 -0.30
CA ALA A 76 -16.03 2.72 0.30
C ALA A 76 -16.03 2.91 1.81
N ALA A 77 -17.20 3.11 2.41
CA ALA A 77 -17.37 3.31 3.84
C ALA A 77 -18.77 2.88 4.30
N GLY A 78 -18.88 2.20 5.43
CA GLY A 78 -20.16 1.85 6.05
C GLY A 78 -21.12 1.07 5.16
N GLY A 79 -20.62 0.21 4.27
CA GLY A 79 -21.44 -0.56 3.34
C GLY A 79 -21.99 0.26 2.16
N SER A 80 -21.44 1.44 1.89
CA SER A 80 -21.79 2.30 0.78
C SER A 80 -20.57 2.68 -0.04
N LEU A 81 -20.76 2.86 -1.34
CA LEU A 81 -19.78 3.37 -2.26
C LEU A 81 -20.11 4.83 -2.61
N PHE A 82 -19.14 5.69 -2.47
CA PHE A 82 -19.22 7.11 -2.76
C PHE A 82 -18.28 7.46 -3.91
N TYR A 83 -18.61 8.52 -4.64
CA TYR A 83 -17.72 9.09 -5.64
C TYR A 83 -17.56 10.60 -5.46
N SER A 84 -16.46 11.11 -5.98
CA SER A 84 -16.22 12.53 -6.23
C SER A 84 -15.68 12.69 -7.64
N GLN A 85 -16.34 13.47 -8.46
CA GLN A 85 -15.89 13.73 -9.83
C GLN A 85 -14.74 14.74 -9.80
N GLN A 86 -13.64 14.42 -10.48
CA GLN A 86 -12.44 15.25 -10.57
C GLN A 86 -11.82 15.65 -9.22
N GLY A 87 -12.11 14.90 -8.16
CA GLY A 87 -11.58 15.17 -6.82
C GLY A 87 -12.03 16.49 -6.19
N THR A 88 -13.17 17.02 -6.63
CA THR A 88 -13.72 18.30 -6.17
C THR A 88 -15.12 18.15 -5.62
N GLY A 89 -15.55 19.12 -4.81
CA GLY A 89 -16.89 19.12 -4.21
C GLY A 89 -16.99 18.22 -2.98
N ALA A 90 -18.11 17.54 -2.85
CA ALA A 90 -18.39 16.61 -1.76
C ALA A 90 -18.47 15.16 -2.27
N TRP A 91 -18.34 14.20 -1.37
CA TRP A 91 -18.65 12.82 -1.67
C TRP A 91 -20.16 12.64 -1.94
N THR A 92 -20.47 11.94 -3.01
CA THR A 92 -21.85 11.60 -3.41
C THR A 92 -22.01 10.09 -3.43
N ILE A 93 -23.12 9.58 -2.90
CA ILE A 93 -23.40 8.12 -2.94
C ILE A 93 -23.64 7.71 -4.40
N CYS A 94 -22.98 6.63 -4.82
CA CYS A 94 -23.19 6.03 -6.13
C CYS A 94 -24.61 5.47 -6.25
N GLY A 95 -25.21 5.60 -7.44
CA GLY A 95 -26.41 4.84 -7.79
C GLY A 95 -26.12 3.33 -7.68
N ASN A 96 -27.00 2.57 -7.01
CA ASN A 96 -26.77 1.15 -6.66
C ASN A 96 -25.43 0.92 -5.93
N GLY A 97 -25.02 1.89 -5.09
CA GLY A 97 -23.73 1.90 -4.40
C GLY A 97 -23.69 1.11 -3.09
N THR A 98 -24.75 0.38 -2.72
CA THR A 98 -24.73 -0.49 -1.54
C THR A 98 -23.76 -1.64 -1.76
N ILE A 99 -22.77 -1.81 -0.88
CA ILE A 99 -21.77 -2.88 -0.95
C ILE A 99 -21.86 -3.75 0.30
N THR A 100 -21.65 -5.04 0.11
CA THR A 100 -21.58 -5.99 1.22
C THR A 100 -20.11 -6.14 1.59
N ASN A 101 -19.71 -5.72 2.75
CA ASN A 101 -18.30 -5.68 3.14
C ASN A 101 -17.50 -4.53 2.53
N GLY A 102 -16.90 -3.69 3.34
CA GLY A 102 -16.29 -2.42 2.92
C GLY A 102 -15.11 -2.50 1.95
N THR A 103 -14.48 -3.68 1.77
CA THR A 103 -13.37 -3.83 0.81
C THR A 103 -13.89 -4.00 -0.62
N VAL A 104 -13.53 -3.08 -1.50
CA VAL A 104 -13.89 -3.10 -2.92
C VAL A 104 -12.63 -3.32 -3.75
N PHE A 105 -12.71 -4.24 -4.71
CA PHE A 105 -11.69 -4.43 -5.73
C PHE A 105 -12.22 -3.92 -7.06
N ASN A 106 -11.37 -3.27 -7.83
CA ASN A 106 -11.73 -2.68 -9.11
C ASN A 106 -10.73 -3.02 -10.21
N GLY A 107 -11.21 -3.02 -11.44
CA GLY A 107 -10.42 -3.14 -12.65
C GLY A 107 -11.15 -2.49 -13.82
N VAL A 108 -10.41 -2.07 -14.83
CA VAL A 108 -10.96 -1.33 -15.97
C VAL A 108 -10.61 -2.05 -17.26
N LEU A 109 -11.58 -2.18 -18.14
CA LEU A 109 -11.39 -2.64 -19.52
C LEU A 109 -12.31 -1.81 -20.42
N GLU A 110 -11.77 -1.20 -21.47
CA GLU A 110 -12.51 -0.42 -22.49
C GLU A 110 -13.50 0.61 -21.90
N ASP A 111 -13.02 1.51 -21.07
CA ASP A 111 -13.85 2.53 -20.40
C ASP A 111 -15.03 1.98 -19.56
N THR A 112 -14.97 0.71 -19.22
CA THR A 112 -15.90 0.10 -18.27
C THR A 112 -15.14 -0.29 -17.02
N MET A 113 -15.51 0.27 -15.89
CA MET A 113 -14.98 -0.15 -14.59
C MET A 113 -15.85 -1.27 -14.02
N VAL A 114 -15.21 -2.36 -13.63
CA VAL A 114 -15.83 -3.49 -12.93
C VAL A 114 -15.37 -3.48 -11.48
N ILE A 115 -16.30 -3.66 -10.57
CA ILE A 115 -16.02 -3.80 -9.13
C ILE A 115 -16.56 -5.13 -8.60
N THR A 116 -15.90 -5.64 -7.57
CA THR A 116 -16.36 -6.77 -6.78
C THR A 116 -16.03 -6.58 -5.30
N THR A 117 -16.71 -7.31 -4.46
CA THR A 117 -16.44 -7.41 -3.02
C THR A 117 -16.37 -8.90 -2.64
N PRO A 118 -15.76 -9.27 -1.51
CA PRO A 118 -15.61 -10.69 -1.13
C PRO A 118 -16.91 -11.50 -1.05
N THR A 119 -18.05 -10.85 -0.83
CA THR A 119 -19.35 -11.52 -0.66
C THR A 119 -20.47 -10.93 -1.51
N GLY A 120 -20.20 -9.83 -2.23
CA GLY A 120 -21.21 -9.11 -3.01
C GLY A 120 -21.25 -9.49 -4.48
N THR A 121 -22.28 -9.02 -5.17
CA THR A 121 -22.43 -9.13 -6.62
C THR A 121 -21.35 -8.32 -7.33
N THR A 122 -20.80 -8.85 -8.41
CA THR A 122 -19.94 -8.11 -9.32
C THR A 122 -20.77 -7.09 -10.08
N ARG A 123 -20.28 -5.86 -10.16
CA ARG A 123 -20.96 -4.72 -10.78
C ARG A 123 -20.05 -3.99 -11.74
N HIS A 124 -20.65 -3.22 -12.64
CA HIS A 124 -19.91 -2.38 -13.56
C HIS A 124 -20.52 -0.99 -13.68
N THR A 125 -19.73 -0.06 -14.15
CA THR A 125 -20.16 1.30 -14.52
C THR A 125 -19.44 1.76 -15.79
N THR A 126 -20.15 2.55 -16.61
CA THR A 126 -19.61 3.26 -17.78
C THR A 126 -19.72 4.77 -17.63
N ASP A 127 -20.52 5.25 -16.66
CA ASP A 127 -20.76 6.67 -16.40
C ASP A 127 -20.03 7.22 -15.17
N GLY A 128 -19.53 6.32 -14.28
CA GLY A 128 -18.80 6.69 -13.07
C GLY A 128 -19.67 7.09 -11.89
N THR A 129 -20.97 7.13 -12.03
CA THR A 129 -21.89 7.61 -11.00
C THR A 129 -22.87 6.55 -10.52
N SER A 130 -23.21 5.61 -11.39
CA SER A 130 -24.16 4.52 -11.11
C SER A 130 -23.57 3.17 -11.47
N PHE A 131 -23.86 2.17 -10.68
CA PHE A 131 -23.42 0.80 -10.89
C PHE A 131 -24.58 -0.10 -11.28
N THR A 132 -24.32 -1.02 -12.21
CA THR A 132 -25.27 -2.05 -12.65
C THR A 132 -24.74 -3.43 -12.27
N ASP A 133 -25.60 -4.30 -11.79
CA ASP A 133 -25.23 -5.70 -11.52
C ASP A 133 -24.85 -6.39 -12.84
N THR A 134 -23.71 -7.07 -12.84
CA THR A 134 -23.20 -7.74 -14.04
C THR A 134 -23.80 -9.15 -14.10
N THR A 135 -24.64 -9.39 -15.11
CA THR A 135 -25.34 -10.67 -15.26
C THR A 135 -24.35 -11.83 -15.45
N SER A 136 -24.57 -12.92 -14.76
CA SER A 136 -23.75 -14.14 -14.81
C SER A 136 -22.29 -13.99 -14.36
N ALA A 137 -21.87 -12.81 -13.89
CA ALA A 137 -20.56 -12.63 -13.29
C ALA A 137 -20.46 -13.36 -11.95
N PRO A 138 -19.25 -13.73 -11.50
CA PRO A 138 -19.07 -14.40 -10.24
C PRO A 138 -19.57 -13.54 -9.06
N VAL A 139 -20.18 -14.16 -8.08
CA VAL A 139 -20.51 -13.56 -6.81
C VAL A 139 -19.33 -13.76 -5.86
N GLY A 140 -18.86 -12.68 -5.27
CA GLY A 140 -17.69 -12.69 -4.38
C GLY A 140 -16.37 -12.83 -5.12
N GLY A 141 -15.57 -11.77 -5.08
CA GLY A 141 -14.21 -11.73 -5.64
C GLY A 141 -13.24 -11.06 -4.70
N VAL A 142 -11.98 -11.47 -4.77
CA VAL A 142 -10.88 -10.95 -3.96
C VAL A 142 -9.85 -10.19 -4.81
N GLY A 143 -10.25 -9.75 -5.98
CA GLY A 143 -9.47 -8.95 -6.92
C GLY A 143 -10.23 -8.77 -8.22
N VAL A 144 -9.84 -7.76 -8.99
CA VAL A 144 -10.28 -7.54 -10.38
C VAL A 144 -9.03 -7.17 -11.17
N VAL A 145 -8.74 -7.91 -12.23
CA VAL A 145 -7.51 -7.73 -13.02
C VAL A 145 -7.83 -7.70 -14.50
N GLU A 146 -7.37 -6.67 -15.20
CA GLU A 146 -7.33 -6.68 -16.66
C GLU A 146 -6.13 -7.50 -17.15
N TYR A 147 -6.39 -8.54 -17.93
CA TYR A 147 -5.36 -9.35 -18.57
C TYR A 147 -5.86 -9.98 -19.85
N GLN A 148 -5.09 -9.89 -20.93
CA GLN A 148 -5.43 -10.43 -22.26
C GLN A 148 -6.80 -9.98 -22.76
N ASN A 149 -7.08 -8.68 -22.64
CA ASN A 149 -8.34 -8.08 -23.07
C ASN A 149 -9.59 -8.73 -22.43
N ARG A 150 -9.47 -9.13 -21.16
CA ARG A 150 -10.53 -9.70 -20.32
C ARG A 150 -10.45 -9.14 -18.91
N ILE A 151 -11.56 -9.16 -18.23
CA ILE A 151 -11.58 -8.98 -16.77
C ILE A 151 -11.46 -10.36 -16.12
N TRP A 152 -10.52 -10.47 -15.20
CA TRP A 152 -10.28 -11.66 -14.37
C TRP A 152 -10.65 -11.38 -12.94
N ILE A 153 -11.42 -12.29 -12.32
CA ILE A 153 -11.86 -12.18 -10.94
C ILE A 153 -11.44 -13.45 -10.19
N PRO A 154 -10.44 -13.36 -9.30
CA PRO A 154 -10.18 -14.41 -8.33
C PRO A 154 -11.38 -14.53 -7.39
N GLY A 155 -12.04 -15.68 -7.40
CA GLY A 155 -13.17 -15.94 -6.51
C GLY A 155 -12.73 -16.22 -5.07
N THR A 156 -13.68 -16.26 -4.16
CA THR A 156 -13.44 -16.60 -2.74
C THR A 156 -13.19 -18.10 -2.49
N SER A 157 -13.09 -18.89 -3.55
CA SER A 157 -12.72 -20.31 -3.54
C SER A 157 -11.32 -20.52 -4.13
N SER A 158 -11.12 -21.59 -4.88
CA SER A 158 -9.88 -21.83 -5.66
C SER A 158 -10.08 -21.61 -7.16
N SER A 159 -11.18 -21.01 -7.58
CA SER A 159 -11.48 -20.74 -8.99
C SER A 159 -11.26 -19.29 -9.34
N MET A 160 -10.64 -19.07 -10.48
CA MET A 160 -10.47 -17.78 -11.10
C MET A 160 -11.38 -17.70 -12.32
N PHE A 161 -12.19 -16.66 -12.38
CA PHE A 161 -13.19 -16.47 -13.43
C PHE A 161 -12.70 -15.39 -14.40
N TYR A 162 -13.15 -15.46 -15.66
CA TYR A 162 -12.84 -14.44 -16.66
C TYR A 162 -14.03 -14.14 -17.56
N SER A 163 -14.12 -12.88 -17.99
CA SER A 163 -15.15 -12.37 -18.89
C SER A 163 -14.89 -12.77 -20.33
N THR A 164 -15.86 -12.56 -21.19
CA THR A 164 -15.69 -12.62 -22.64
C THR A 164 -14.62 -11.63 -23.10
N THR A 165 -13.85 -11.98 -24.14
CA THR A 165 -12.78 -11.13 -24.70
C THR A 165 -13.36 -9.80 -25.18
N GLY A 166 -12.76 -8.67 -24.75
CA GLY A 166 -13.16 -7.33 -25.14
C GLY A 166 -14.50 -6.88 -24.53
N THR A 167 -15.17 -7.71 -23.74
CA THR A 167 -16.50 -7.36 -23.18
C THR A 167 -16.53 -7.64 -21.67
N PRO A 168 -16.18 -6.65 -20.85
CA PRO A 168 -16.07 -6.83 -19.40
C PRO A 168 -17.40 -7.14 -18.70
N THR A 169 -18.51 -6.90 -19.36
CA THR A 169 -19.88 -7.13 -18.85
C THR A 169 -20.50 -8.44 -19.29
N ASP A 170 -19.90 -9.15 -20.27
CA ASP A 170 -20.39 -10.46 -20.72
C ASP A 170 -19.62 -11.61 -20.05
N TRP A 171 -20.36 -12.44 -19.32
CA TRP A 171 -19.87 -13.62 -18.60
C TRP A 171 -20.56 -14.91 -19.06
N THR A 172 -21.11 -14.92 -20.26
CA THR A 172 -21.91 -16.03 -20.79
C THR A 172 -21.35 -16.64 -22.07
N SER A 173 -20.72 -15.84 -22.94
CA SER A 173 -20.34 -16.29 -24.28
C SER A 173 -19.01 -17.04 -24.33
N ASP A 174 -17.90 -16.31 -24.21
CA ASP A 174 -16.53 -16.85 -24.22
C ASP A 174 -15.89 -16.69 -22.83
N SER A 175 -16.71 -16.79 -21.81
CA SER A 175 -16.31 -16.73 -20.40
C SER A 175 -16.12 -18.12 -19.82
N SER A 176 -15.29 -18.27 -18.82
CA SER A 176 -15.07 -19.53 -18.12
C SER A 176 -14.35 -19.33 -16.80
N SER A 177 -13.89 -20.40 -16.20
CA SER A 177 -13.10 -20.39 -14.99
C SER A 177 -11.92 -21.35 -15.06
N ILE A 178 -10.89 -21.04 -14.29
CA ILE A 178 -9.70 -21.88 -14.13
C ILE A 178 -9.57 -22.26 -12.66
N ALA A 179 -9.45 -23.54 -12.38
CA ALA A 179 -9.12 -24.02 -11.04
C ALA A 179 -7.64 -23.80 -10.74
N ILE A 180 -7.34 -23.11 -9.66
CA ILE A 180 -5.96 -22.89 -9.19
C ILE A 180 -5.63 -23.99 -8.17
N PRO A 181 -4.62 -24.83 -8.45
CA PRO A 181 -4.25 -25.95 -7.58
C PRO A 181 -3.69 -25.49 -6.23
N GLY A 182 -3.45 -26.44 -5.33
CA GLY A 182 -2.83 -26.20 -4.04
C GLY A 182 -3.83 -25.86 -2.93
N ALA A 183 -3.33 -25.79 -1.72
CA ALA A 183 -4.13 -25.56 -0.51
C ALA A 183 -4.61 -24.12 -0.39
N GLY A 184 -5.75 -23.95 0.29
CA GLY A 184 -6.30 -22.64 0.63
C GLY A 184 -7.14 -22.01 -0.49
N LYS A 185 -7.77 -20.89 -0.13
CA LYS A 185 -8.60 -20.07 -1.03
C LYS A 185 -7.73 -19.04 -1.76
N LEU A 186 -8.24 -18.51 -2.86
CA LEU A 186 -7.62 -17.36 -3.50
C LEU A 186 -7.69 -16.15 -2.55
N LEU A 187 -6.63 -15.38 -2.54
CA LEU A 187 -6.49 -14.18 -1.72
C LEU A 187 -6.51 -12.93 -2.58
N SER A 188 -5.83 -12.96 -3.72
CA SER A 188 -5.77 -11.82 -4.64
C SER A 188 -5.33 -12.26 -6.03
N GLY A 189 -5.47 -11.34 -6.99
CA GLY A 189 -4.83 -11.40 -8.29
C GLY A 189 -4.31 -10.04 -8.69
N PHE A 190 -3.21 -10.00 -9.43
CA PHE A 190 -2.65 -8.77 -9.97
C PHE A 190 -1.84 -9.03 -11.26
N LYS A 191 -1.66 -7.99 -12.06
CA LYS A 191 -0.82 -8.05 -13.26
C LYS A 191 0.60 -7.63 -12.92
N SER A 192 1.58 -8.36 -13.40
CA SER A 192 3.00 -7.99 -13.32
C SER A 192 3.70 -8.45 -14.60
N GLN A 193 4.41 -7.56 -15.29
CA GLN A 193 5.14 -7.82 -16.54
C GLN A 193 4.31 -8.62 -17.57
N ASP A 194 3.09 -8.16 -17.85
CA ASP A 194 2.14 -8.84 -18.75
C ASP A 194 1.86 -10.33 -18.42
N ARG A 195 1.95 -10.66 -17.15
CA ARG A 195 1.53 -11.95 -16.59
C ARG A 195 0.48 -11.72 -15.51
N LEU A 196 -0.46 -12.64 -15.45
CA LEU A 196 -1.43 -12.66 -14.37
C LEU A 196 -0.87 -13.48 -13.21
N ILE A 197 -0.76 -12.84 -12.07
CA ILE A 197 -0.31 -13.45 -10.83
C ILE A 197 -1.52 -13.69 -9.95
N VAL A 198 -1.62 -14.89 -9.39
CA VAL A 198 -2.69 -15.30 -8.49
C VAL A 198 -2.07 -15.79 -7.20
N THR A 199 -2.63 -15.35 -6.08
CA THR A 199 -2.12 -15.70 -4.76
C THR A 199 -3.19 -16.39 -3.92
N LYS A 200 -2.74 -17.24 -3.02
CA LYS A 200 -3.60 -17.94 -2.06
C LYS A 200 -3.31 -17.47 -0.63
N ASN A 201 -4.29 -17.64 0.24
CA ASN A 201 -4.14 -17.35 1.67
C ASN A 201 -3.16 -18.30 2.39
N SER A 202 -2.74 -19.40 1.73
CA SER A 202 -1.64 -20.26 2.16
C SER A 202 -0.26 -19.66 1.88
N GLY A 203 -0.18 -18.50 1.20
CA GLY A 203 1.09 -17.91 0.74
C GLY A 203 1.59 -18.44 -0.60
N GLN A 204 0.86 -19.37 -1.24
CA GLN A 204 1.23 -19.83 -2.58
C GLN A 204 0.97 -18.74 -3.62
N MET A 205 1.87 -18.68 -4.60
CA MET A 205 1.79 -17.77 -5.74
C MET A 205 1.91 -18.54 -7.04
N PHE A 206 1.05 -18.22 -7.99
CA PHE A 206 1.03 -18.81 -9.32
C PHE A 206 1.06 -17.73 -10.37
N ARG A 207 1.74 -18.02 -11.47
CA ARG A 207 1.76 -17.21 -12.69
C ARG A 207 0.95 -17.91 -13.77
N TRP A 208 0.00 -17.20 -14.33
CA TRP A 208 -0.75 -17.62 -15.53
C TRP A 208 -0.24 -16.85 -16.75
N ASP A 209 0.13 -17.55 -17.81
CA ASP A 209 0.64 -16.97 -19.06
C ASP A 209 -0.36 -17.02 -20.22
N GLY A 210 -1.59 -17.47 -19.95
CA GLY A 210 -2.64 -17.66 -20.94
C GLY A 210 -2.83 -19.13 -21.35
N PHE A 211 -1.87 -20.00 -21.04
CA PHE A 211 -1.90 -21.43 -21.43
C PHE A 211 -1.54 -22.35 -20.27
N SER A 212 -0.62 -21.95 -19.44
CA SER A 212 -0.09 -22.77 -18.36
C SER A 212 -0.05 -22.02 -17.03
N LEU A 213 -0.17 -22.76 -15.97
CA LEU A 213 -0.04 -22.26 -14.60
C LEU A 213 1.30 -22.72 -14.04
N VAL A 214 2.13 -21.75 -13.65
CA VAL A 214 3.47 -21.99 -13.10
C VAL A 214 3.47 -21.61 -11.62
N ASP A 215 3.92 -22.53 -10.75
CA ASP A 215 4.15 -22.26 -9.33
C ASP A 215 5.39 -21.37 -9.18
N LEU A 216 5.24 -20.22 -8.55
CA LEU A 216 6.32 -19.25 -8.30
C LEU A 216 6.87 -19.36 -6.88
N ALA A 217 6.02 -19.60 -5.90
CA ALA A 217 6.40 -19.67 -4.51
C ALA A 217 5.33 -20.38 -3.68
N THR A 218 5.76 -21.10 -2.67
CA THR A 218 4.86 -21.91 -1.81
C THR A 218 4.36 -21.18 -0.56
N ASP A 219 5.06 -20.11 -0.11
CA ASP A 219 4.77 -19.45 1.17
C ASP A 219 5.23 -17.97 1.24
N LEU A 220 5.52 -17.38 0.09
CA LEU A 220 6.02 -16.00 -0.01
C LEU A 220 4.97 -15.01 -0.54
N GLY A 221 3.76 -15.43 -0.78
CA GLY A 221 2.67 -14.56 -1.24
C GLY A 221 2.20 -13.56 -0.18
N PRO A 222 1.46 -12.51 -0.58
CA PRO A 222 0.94 -11.51 0.34
C PRO A 222 0.04 -12.13 1.42
N SER A 223 0.02 -11.53 2.60
CA SER A 223 -0.91 -11.92 3.67
C SER A 223 -2.27 -11.24 3.53
N SER A 224 -2.33 -10.10 2.85
CA SER A 224 -3.56 -9.35 2.60
C SER A 224 -3.59 -8.82 1.17
N PRO A 225 -4.74 -8.82 0.49
CA PRO A 225 -4.88 -8.16 -0.81
C PRO A 225 -4.72 -6.64 -0.70
N ARG A 226 -5.00 -6.05 0.47
CA ARG A 226 -4.89 -4.62 0.73
C ARG A 226 -3.43 -4.16 0.88
N SER A 227 -2.51 -5.08 1.16
CA SER A 227 -1.09 -4.78 1.28
C SER A 227 -0.36 -4.72 -0.07
N ILE A 228 -1.03 -5.11 -1.16
CA ILE A 228 -0.42 -5.13 -2.49
C ILE A 228 -0.49 -3.74 -3.10
N THR A 229 0.67 -3.18 -3.42
CA THR A 229 0.78 -1.92 -4.14
C THR A 229 1.84 -2.01 -5.24
N ASN A 230 1.87 -1.03 -6.11
CA ASN A 230 2.86 -1.00 -7.20
C ASN A 230 3.60 0.33 -7.26
N VAL A 231 4.88 0.23 -7.53
CA VAL A 231 5.74 1.32 -7.95
C VAL A 231 6.34 0.91 -9.28
N GLU A 232 6.04 1.65 -10.34
CA GLU A 232 6.43 1.27 -11.70
C GLU A 232 6.00 -0.17 -12.07
N ASP A 233 6.92 -1.01 -12.49
CA ASP A 233 6.66 -2.41 -12.86
C ASP A 233 6.78 -3.40 -11.70
N PHE A 234 7.18 -2.92 -10.52
CA PHE A 234 7.33 -3.74 -9.33
C PHE A 234 6.07 -3.75 -8.48
N ARG A 235 5.77 -4.90 -7.89
CA ARG A 235 4.75 -5.06 -6.86
C ARG A 235 5.41 -5.20 -5.50
N PHE A 236 4.86 -4.51 -4.53
CA PHE A 236 5.28 -4.58 -3.14
C PHE A 236 4.12 -5.06 -2.29
N TYR A 237 4.41 -5.88 -1.30
CA TYR A 237 3.39 -6.40 -0.39
C TYR A 237 3.98 -6.84 0.94
N LEU A 238 3.12 -6.87 1.96
CA LEU A 238 3.43 -7.39 3.28
C LEU A 238 3.04 -8.86 3.38
N ASN A 239 3.97 -9.67 3.89
CA ASN A 239 3.81 -11.06 4.25
C ASN A 239 4.18 -11.23 5.73
N ARG A 240 3.77 -12.34 6.36
CA ARG A 240 4.13 -12.63 7.77
C ARG A 240 5.64 -12.75 8.02
N ARG A 241 6.44 -12.91 6.96
CA ARG A 241 7.92 -12.94 7.02
C ARG A 241 8.57 -11.59 6.77
N GLY A 242 7.81 -10.58 6.36
CA GLY A 242 8.32 -9.26 6.04
C GLY A 242 7.72 -8.67 4.77
N TYR A 243 8.36 -7.64 4.26
CA TYR A 243 8.00 -7.03 2.99
C TYR A 243 8.74 -7.67 1.84
N PHE A 244 8.01 -7.91 0.78
CA PHE A 244 8.54 -8.49 -0.44
C PHE A 244 8.36 -7.54 -1.62
N GLY A 245 9.41 -7.49 -2.45
CA GLY A 245 9.37 -6.94 -3.79
C GLY A 245 9.19 -8.05 -4.82
N PHE A 246 8.39 -7.81 -5.85
CA PHE A 246 8.10 -8.76 -6.91
C PHE A 246 8.15 -8.10 -8.28
N GLY A 247 9.11 -8.50 -9.12
CA GLY A 247 9.29 -8.07 -10.50
C GLY A 247 9.04 -9.19 -11.51
N GLY A 248 8.07 -10.07 -11.27
CA GLY A 248 7.68 -11.15 -12.20
C GLY A 248 8.43 -12.48 -12.05
N GLY A 249 9.52 -12.49 -11.29
CA GLY A 249 10.30 -13.70 -10.96
C GLY A 249 9.92 -14.28 -9.59
N LYS A 250 10.93 -14.69 -8.80
CA LYS A 250 10.73 -15.08 -7.41
C LYS A 250 10.61 -13.82 -6.53
N PRO A 251 9.68 -13.78 -5.56
CA PRO A 251 9.63 -12.68 -4.60
C PRO A 251 10.92 -12.54 -3.79
N GLU A 252 11.35 -11.30 -3.58
CA GLU A 252 12.56 -10.97 -2.83
C GLU A 252 12.20 -10.25 -1.53
N LEU A 253 12.81 -10.66 -0.41
CA LEU A 253 12.64 -10.01 0.89
C LEU A 253 13.43 -8.71 0.90
N ILE A 254 12.73 -7.58 1.08
CA ILE A 254 13.32 -6.23 1.09
C ILE A 254 13.40 -5.61 2.47
N SER A 255 12.79 -6.22 3.48
CA SER A 255 12.67 -5.68 4.84
C SER A 255 13.74 -6.16 5.82
N ASN A 256 14.87 -6.65 5.33
CA ASN A 256 15.94 -7.15 6.21
C ASN A 256 16.34 -6.11 7.27
N GLN A 257 16.41 -4.84 6.88
CA GLN A 257 16.84 -3.74 7.74
C GLN A 257 15.90 -3.46 8.91
N ILE A 258 14.60 -3.76 8.76
CA ILE A 258 13.56 -3.52 9.78
C ILE A 258 12.95 -4.82 10.31
N GLN A 259 13.61 -5.94 10.12
CA GLN A 259 13.11 -7.26 10.53
C GLN A 259 12.72 -7.33 12.02
N PRO A 260 13.45 -6.71 12.95
CA PRO A 260 13.05 -6.67 14.37
C PRO A 260 11.68 -6.01 14.61
N GLN A 261 11.26 -5.04 13.79
CA GLN A 261 9.93 -4.44 13.89
C GLN A 261 8.83 -5.34 13.33
N ILE A 262 9.15 -6.29 12.48
CA ILE A 262 8.20 -7.23 11.87
C ILE A 262 8.07 -8.47 12.73
N TYR A 263 9.20 -9.05 13.09
CA TYR A 263 9.28 -10.24 13.94
C TYR A 263 9.69 -9.84 15.34
N ASN A 264 8.78 -9.98 16.28
CA ASN A 264 9.14 -9.83 17.67
C ASN A 264 8.91 -11.11 18.46
N ASN A 265 9.97 -11.68 18.95
CA ASN A 265 9.95 -12.83 19.87
C ASN A 265 9.35 -12.49 21.25
N ALA A 266 9.26 -11.22 21.60
CA ALA A 266 8.76 -10.72 22.88
C ALA A 266 7.32 -10.14 22.83
N GLY A 267 6.67 -10.19 21.67
CA GLY A 267 5.30 -9.69 21.50
C GLY A 267 5.20 -8.22 21.09
N SER A 268 6.29 -7.57 20.67
CA SER A 268 6.33 -6.14 20.31
C SER A 268 6.21 -5.82 18.82
N GLY A 269 6.47 -6.73 17.91
CA GLY A 269 6.38 -6.49 16.46
C GLY A 269 4.97 -6.20 15.92
N ILE A 270 4.80 -6.25 14.61
CA ILE A 270 3.50 -6.07 13.97
C ILE A 270 2.51 -7.13 14.47
N ALA A 271 1.37 -6.69 14.99
CA ALA A 271 0.33 -7.59 15.47
C ALA A 271 -0.18 -8.52 14.37
N GLY A 272 -0.44 -9.79 14.68
CA GLY A 272 -0.84 -10.82 13.71
C GLY A 272 -2.05 -10.43 12.86
N THR A 273 -3.02 -9.71 13.44
CA THR A 273 -4.22 -9.21 12.75
C THR A 273 -3.93 -8.10 11.74
N VAL A 274 -2.83 -7.38 11.90
CA VAL A 274 -2.40 -6.33 10.98
C VAL A 274 -1.96 -6.92 9.64
N PHE A 275 -1.24 -8.05 9.66
CA PHE A 275 -0.83 -8.72 8.42
C PHE A 275 -2.01 -9.06 7.50
N ASP A 276 -3.16 -9.36 8.07
CA ASP A 276 -4.36 -9.74 7.32
C ASP A 276 -5.15 -8.53 6.78
N ASN A 277 -4.85 -7.31 7.26
CA ASN A 277 -5.63 -6.11 6.94
C ASN A 277 -4.81 -4.85 6.63
N ALA A 278 -3.48 -4.87 6.74
CA ALA A 278 -2.64 -3.69 6.52
C ALA A 278 -2.89 -3.08 5.14
N PRO A 279 -3.35 -1.83 5.03
CA PRO A 279 -3.44 -1.16 3.75
C PRO A 279 -2.06 -0.67 3.34
N SER A 280 -1.77 -0.78 2.05
CA SER A 280 -0.60 -0.18 1.43
C SER A 280 -0.98 0.72 0.28
N GLY A 281 -0.15 1.73 0.04
CA GLY A 281 -0.26 2.64 -1.09
C GLY A 281 1.11 3.05 -1.58
N ALA A 282 1.18 3.56 -2.80
CA ALA A 282 2.42 4.07 -3.36
C ALA A 282 2.25 5.53 -3.77
N TYR A 283 3.28 6.32 -3.56
CA TYR A 283 3.34 7.70 -4.00
C TYR A 283 4.75 8.02 -4.48
N LYS A 284 4.88 8.39 -5.73
CA LYS A 284 6.18 8.50 -6.40
C LYS A 284 6.94 7.17 -6.29
N TYR A 285 8.10 7.18 -5.65
CA TYR A 285 8.95 5.99 -5.45
C TYR A 285 8.83 5.38 -4.04
N ASP A 286 7.88 5.87 -3.26
CA ASP A 286 7.68 5.44 -1.88
C ASP A 286 6.49 4.50 -1.76
N VAL A 287 6.68 3.43 -1.00
CA VAL A 287 5.63 2.48 -0.57
C VAL A 287 5.29 2.79 0.88
N TYR A 288 4.03 2.99 1.17
CA TYR A 288 3.49 3.27 2.51
C TYR A 288 2.63 2.11 2.95
N THR A 289 2.88 1.56 4.13
CA THR A 289 2.05 0.51 4.72
C THR A 289 1.66 0.91 6.15
N ALA A 290 0.38 1.02 6.42
CA ALA A 290 -0.10 1.35 7.76
C ALA A 290 -0.12 0.08 8.62
N VAL A 291 0.71 0.04 9.65
CA VAL A 291 0.90 -1.12 10.53
C VAL A 291 0.41 -0.90 11.97
N GLY A 292 -0.09 0.30 12.27
CA GLY A 292 -0.64 0.63 13.58
C GLY A 292 0.45 0.92 14.61
N THR A 293 0.52 0.15 15.68
CA THR A 293 1.52 0.36 16.74
C THR A 293 2.70 -0.58 16.53
N VAL A 294 3.89 -0.02 16.55
CA VAL A 294 5.16 -0.77 16.49
C VAL A 294 6.02 -0.36 17.66
N THR A 295 6.56 -1.32 18.41
CA THR A 295 7.58 -1.05 19.43
C THR A 295 8.95 -1.35 18.84
N ASP A 296 9.85 -0.41 19.01
CA ASP A 296 11.22 -0.50 18.56
C ASP A 296 12.05 -1.24 19.63
N ASP A 297 12.55 -2.43 19.29
CA ASP A 297 13.28 -3.27 20.23
C ASP A 297 14.65 -2.73 20.66
N LEU A 298 15.23 -1.82 19.88
CA LEU A 298 16.53 -1.22 20.19
C LEU A 298 16.42 -0.02 21.12
N THR A 299 15.32 0.71 21.02
CA THR A 299 15.10 1.96 21.77
C THR A 299 14.02 1.84 22.82
N ASP A 300 13.28 0.72 22.88
CA ASP A 300 12.07 0.51 23.70
C ASP A 300 10.98 1.57 23.47
N GLU A 301 11.08 2.34 22.39
CA GLU A 301 10.09 3.35 22.06
C GLU A 301 8.93 2.77 21.25
N THR A 302 7.72 3.18 21.60
CA THR A 302 6.49 2.81 20.89
C THR A 302 6.09 3.89 19.91
N ILE A 303 5.97 3.52 18.64
CA ILE A 303 5.47 4.37 17.57
C ILE A 303 4.00 4.01 17.32
N ASN A 304 3.09 4.90 17.73
CA ASN A 304 1.66 4.74 17.48
C ASN A 304 1.31 5.26 16.09
N ASN A 305 0.23 4.72 15.49
CA ASN A 305 -0.20 5.06 14.13
C ASN A 305 0.95 5.00 13.12
N CYS A 306 1.78 3.99 13.26
CA CYS A 306 2.98 3.82 12.47
C CYS A 306 2.63 3.43 11.02
N ILE A 307 3.25 4.12 10.10
CA ILE A 307 3.31 3.77 8.70
C ILE A 307 4.78 3.45 8.39
N GLN A 308 5.05 2.21 8.01
CA GLN A 308 6.35 1.85 7.50
C GLN A 308 6.46 2.30 6.05
N LYS A 309 7.47 3.10 5.77
CA LYS A 309 7.72 3.67 4.44
C LYS A 309 9.00 3.10 3.88
N TYR A 310 8.93 2.60 2.65
CA TYR A 310 10.07 2.13 1.88
C TYR A 310 10.27 2.99 0.64
N ASN A 311 11.44 3.54 0.46
CA ASN A 311 11.82 4.23 -0.78
C ASN A 311 12.51 3.23 -1.71
N TYR A 312 11.86 2.92 -2.83
CA TYR A 312 12.32 1.93 -3.80
C TYR A 312 13.62 2.32 -4.51
N GLN A 313 13.82 3.61 -4.79
CA GLN A 313 15.03 4.07 -5.50
C GLN A 313 16.27 4.09 -4.61
N LEU A 314 16.08 4.40 -3.33
CA LEU A 314 17.18 4.54 -2.37
C LEU A 314 17.41 3.25 -1.57
N ASP A 315 16.53 2.27 -1.68
CA ASP A 315 16.51 1.06 -0.84
C ASP A 315 16.55 1.39 0.67
N GLU A 316 15.70 2.33 1.08
CA GLU A 316 15.71 2.87 2.43
C GLU A 316 14.36 2.74 3.13
N TRP A 317 14.41 2.43 4.42
CA TRP A 317 13.26 2.38 5.31
C TRP A 317 13.21 3.59 6.24
N THR A 318 11.99 4.02 6.54
CA THR A 318 11.70 5.02 7.58
C THR A 318 10.31 4.75 8.16
N ASN A 319 10.10 5.15 9.41
CA ASN A 319 8.79 5.09 10.05
C ASN A 319 8.15 6.48 10.01
N HIS A 320 6.88 6.54 9.64
CA HIS A 320 6.08 7.73 9.80
C HIS A 320 5.05 7.50 10.92
N ASN A 321 4.88 8.49 11.76
CA ASN A 321 3.82 8.55 12.76
C ASN A 321 2.81 9.59 12.30
N PHE A 322 1.59 9.15 11.94
CA PHE A 322 0.51 10.08 11.57
C PHE A 322 -0.40 10.33 12.78
N ALA A 323 -1.00 11.51 12.86
CA ALA A 323 -2.00 11.77 13.90
C ALA A 323 -3.21 10.82 13.75
N ASN A 324 -3.56 10.47 12.50
CA ASN A 324 -4.63 9.53 12.16
C ASN A 324 -4.05 8.34 11.42
N LEU A 325 -4.32 7.11 11.90
CA LEU A 325 -3.87 5.90 11.20
C LEU A 325 -4.66 5.72 9.91
N PRO A 326 -3.97 5.63 8.75
CA PRO A 326 -4.64 5.32 7.49
C PRO A 326 -5.29 3.93 7.50
N THR A 327 -6.52 3.86 7.02
CA THR A 327 -7.25 2.62 6.77
C THR A 327 -7.35 2.29 5.29
N ALA A 328 -7.10 3.24 4.41
CA ALA A 328 -7.05 3.06 2.96
C ALA A 328 -6.14 4.11 2.34
N PHE A 329 -5.49 3.77 1.23
CA PHE A 329 -4.67 4.68 0.43
C PHE A 329 -5.12 4.68 -1.02
N ASN A 330 -4.90 5.80 -1.71
CA ASN A 330 -5.05 5.89 -3.14
C ASN A 330 -4.14 6.96 -3.73
N THR A 331 -3.67 6.72 -4.94
CA THR A 331 -2.89 7.67 -5.72
C THR A 331 -3.60 7.92 -7.04
N TYR A 332 -3.73 9.19 -7.41
CA TYR A 332 -4.36 9.58 -8.67
C TYR A 332 -3.68 10.82 -9.25
N LYS A 333 -3.89 11.07 -10.54
CA LYS A 333 -3.51 12.33 -11.17
C LYS A 333 -4.72 13.27 -11.21
N ASP A 334 -4.52 14.49 -10.74
CA ASP A 334 -5.55 15.53 -10.81
C ASP A 334 -5.73 16.05 -12.25
N ALA A 335 -6.65 16.97 -12.43
CA ALA A 335 -6.96 17.57 -13.74
C ALA A 335 -5.75 18.28 -14.39
N SER A 336 -4.75 18.65 -13.61
CA SER A 336 -3.49 19.24 -14.06
C SER A 336 -2.41 18.19 -14.36
N GLY A 337 -2.71 16.90 -14.18
CA GLY A 337 -1.77 15.79 -14.32
C GLY A 337 -0.82 15.62 -13.14
N VAL A 338 -1.02 16.38 -12.06
CA VAL A 338 -0.19 16.29 -10.84
C VAL A 338 -0.64 15.10 -10.02
N GLU A 339 0.32 14.26 -9.64
CA GLU A 339 0.06 13.11 -8.80
C GLU A 339 -0.31 13.53 -7.37
N GLN A 340 -1.45 13.05 -6.91
CA GLN A 340 -2.00 13.28 -5.58
C GLN A 340 -2.02 11.97 -4.81
N PHE A 341 -1.66 12.03 -3.52
CA PHE A 341 -1.74 10.89 -2.62
C PHE A 341 -2.75 11.17 -1.52
N ILE A 342 -3.79 10.36 -1.47
CA ILE A 342 -4.87 10.49 -0.49
C ILE A 342 -4.97 9.24 0.37
N PHE A 343 -5.42 9.42 1.60
CA PHE A 343 -5.74 8.33 2.49
C PHE A 343 -7.00 8.62 3.31
N GLY A 344 -7.65 7.57 3.75
CA GLY A 344 -8.79 7.63 4.65
C GLY A 344 -8.48 7.04 6.00
N ASP A 345 -9.22 7.44 7.04
CA ASP A 345 -9.05 6.96 8.40
C ASP A 345 -10.30 6.23 8.95
N SER A 346 -10.23 5.79 10.20
CA SER A 346 -11.31 5.08 10.87
C SER A 346 -12.51 5.97 11.24
N THR A 347 -12.38 7.29 11.14
CA THR A 347 -13.47 8.26 11.40
C THR A 347 -14.25 8.62 10.15
N GLY A 348 -13.81 8.12 8.99
CA GLY A 348 -14.38 8.42 7.68
C GLY A 348 -13.80 9.67 7.02
N GLN A 349 -12.84 10.32 7.65
CA GLN A 349 -12.20 11.47 7.04
C GLN A 349 -11.15 11.02 6.03
N CYS A 350 -11.13 11.70 4.88
CA CYS A 350 -10.07 11.57 3.88
C CYS A 350 -9.12 12.76 3.95
N TYR A 351 -7.85 12.51 3.64
CA TYR A 351 -6.77 13.50 3.70
C TYR A 351 -5.93 13.45 2.42
N THR A 352 -5.38 14.61 2.06
CA THR A 352 -4.34 14.72 1.02
C THR A 352 -2.99 14.88 1.68
N TYR A 353 -2.07 13.99 1.36
CA TYR A 353 -0.70 14.01 1.88
C TYR A 353 0.21 14.90 1.03
N GLY A 354 1.08 15.66 1.68
CA GLY A 354 2.08 16.48 1.00
C GLY A 354 1.59 17.88 0.62
N GLY A 355 2.06 18.39 -0.49
CA GLY A 355 1.82 19.77 -0.92
C GLY A 355 2.48 20.79 0.02
N THR A 356 1.75 21.82 0.42
CA THR A 356 2.19 22.87 1.35
C THR A 356 1.90 22.55 2.81
N ASN A 357 1.40 21.35 3.12
CA ASN A 357 1.05 20.98 4.49
C ASN A 357 2.32 20.75 5.33
N LEU A 358 2.47 21.52 6.40
CA LEU A 358 3.61 21.43 7.32
C LEU A 358 3.27 20.72 8.63
N ASN A 359 2.03 20.31 8.79
CA ASN A 359 1.49 19.62 9.97
C ASN A 359 0.46 18.55 9.55
N ASP A 360 0.06 17.72 10.48
CA ASP A 360 -0.94 16.66 10.29
C ASP A 360 -2.33 17.20 10.63
N ASN A 361 -2.95 17.90 9.69
CA ASN A 361 -4.28 18.50 9.86
C ASN A 361 -4.40 19.33 11.17
N GLY A 362 -3.38 20.16 11.43
CA GLY A 362 -3.27 20.98 12.63
C GLY A 362 -2.39 20.38 13.74
N ALA A 363 -2.10 19.08 13.73
CA ALA A 363 -1.20 18.45 14.69
C ALA A 363 0.28 18.62 14.27
N ALA A 364 1.14 18.95 15.24
CA ALA A 364 2.56 19.11 14.99
C ALA A 364 3.22 17.76 14.65
N ILE A 365 4.14 17.77 13.67
CA ILE A 365 4.95 16.61 13.31
C ILE A 365 6.27 16.67 14.06
N THR A 366 6.54 15.67 14.89
CA THR A 366 7.83 15.49 15.54
C THR A 366 8.70 14.56 14.70
N ALA A 367 9.86 15.04 14.25
CA ALA A 367 10.85 14.22 13.55
C ALA A 367 11.94 13.75 14.52
N VAL A 368 12.27 12.46 14.46
CA VAL A 368 13.30 11.85 15.30
C VAL A 368 14.33 11.17 14.41
N MET A 369 15.60 11.48 14.66
CA MET A 369 16.75 10.83 14.03
C MET A 369 17.73 10.41 15.13
N GLN A 370 17.96 9.11 15.26
CA GLN A 370 18.94 8.59 16.22
C GLN A 370 19.93 7.70 15.50
N MET A 371 21.19 8.00 15.65
CA MET A 371 22.30 7.23 15.10
C MET A 371 23.11 6.63 16.23
N PHE A 372 23.66 5.44 16.02
CA PHE A 372 24.63 4.89 16.94
C PHE A 372 26.00 5.55 16.69
N TYR A 373 26.64 5.96 17.76
CA TYR A 373 27.94 6.59 17.65
C TYR A 373 29.07 5.56 17.78
N HIS A 374 29.80 5.33 16.71
CA HIS A 374 31.05 4.58 16.72
C HIS A 374 32.18 5.49 17.16
N GLY A 375 32.36 5.63 18.44
CA GLY A 375 33.54 6.36 18.98
C GLY A 375 34.82 5.56 18.82
N GLY A 376 35.54 5.67 17.77
CA GLY A 376 36.76 4.98 17.33
C GLY A 376 37.74 4.42 18.35
N GLN A 377 37.46 4.48 19.64
CA GLN A 377 38.06 3.71 20.73
C GLN A 377 37.04 3.48 21.85
N PRO A 378 36.78 2.24 22.21
CA PRO A 378 35.70 1.86 23.16
C PRO A 378 35.97 2.26 24.63
N TYR A 379 37.10 2.86 24.93
CA TYR A 379 37.52 3.14 26.32
C TYR A 379 37.61 4.64 26.67
N ASN A 380 37.22 5.54 25.79
CA ASN A 380 37.25 6.97 26.09
C ASN A 380 35.84 7.56 26.15
N ASP A 381 35.44 8.00 27.32
CA ASP A 381 34.25 8.83 27.51
C ASP A 381 34.34 10.12 26.70
N LYS A 382 33.65 10.20 25.57
CA LYS A 382 33.57 11.43 24.77
C LYS A 382 32.31 12.20 25.19
N LYS A 383 32.53 13.35 25.84
CA LYS A 383 31.43 14.27 26.13
C LYS A 383 31.19 15.18 24.91
N TRP A 384 30.02 15.01 24.30
CA TRP A 384 29.54 15.94 23.28
C TRP A 384 29.09 17.24 23.95
N LYS A 385 29.57 18.38 23.47
CA LYS A 385 29.12 19.66 24.01
C LYS A 385 27.87 20.21 23.34
N LYS A 386 27.63 19.93 22.07
CA LYS A 386 26.44 20.34 21.30
C LYS A 386 26.33 19.55 20.00
N LEU A 387 25.09 19.14 19.64
CA LEU A 387 24.66 18.73 18.30
C LEU A 387 23.82 19.87 17.72
N TRP A 388 24.19 20.38 16.55
CA TRP A 388 23.41 21.35 15.82
C TRP A 388 22.72 20.66 14.65
N MET A 389 21.39 20.64 14.66
CA MET A 389 20.59 20.22 13.51
C MET A 389 19.89 21.45 12.93
N PHE A 390 20.11 21.71 11.65
CA PHE A 390 19.44 22.79 10.94
C PHE A 390 18.31 22.16 10.13
N PHE A 391 17.08 22.49 10.47
CA PHE A 391 15.92 22.18 9.65
C PHE A 391 15.57 23.44 8.86
N ASN A 392 15.49 23.34 7.54
CA ASN A 392 14.85 24.39 6.75
C ASN A 392 13.35 24.38 7.06
N PRO A 393 12.74 25.56 7.31
CA PRO A 393 11.32 25.67 7.60
C PRO A 393 10.44 25.25 6.43
#